data_e2314aca4c712e21ef74572670a9e58b
#
_entry.id   e2314aca4c712e21ef74572670a9e58b
#
_cell.length_a   1.000
_cell.length_b   1.000
_cell.length_c   1.000
_cell.angle_alpha   90.00
_cell.angle_beta   90.00
_cell.angle_gamma   90.00
#
_symmetry.space_group_name_H-M   'P 1'
#
loop_
_entity.id
_entity.type
_entity.pdbx_description
1 polymer ?
#
loop_
_entity_poly.entity_id
_entity_poly.type
_entity_poly.pdbx_seq_one_letter_code
_entity_poly.pdbx_strand_id
1 'polypeptide(L)'
;MCIRDSLLASKVTSTKELKNSVKVKYEHKGKEIDVEFDKLIVAVGRKPNSEKVLPKNLGIKIENGFIQVNEYCQTSVENIWAVGDVVRGPMLAHKGSEEGIMVAERIANKQAEVNYDLVPNVIYSHPEIAWVGKNENELKSSGIKYKVGKFPFAASGRALAVDQSVGFVKVISDEKTDSILGVHVFGPAAAEIVQQALISMEFGSSAEDIALTMFSHPTVSEAFHEAALSVNNQAIHIGNKK
;
A
#
# COMPACT_ATOMS: atom_id res chain seq x y z
N MET A 1 28.19 13.58 -7.98
CA MET A 1 27.53 13.10 -6.75
C MET A 1 26.18 13.81 -6.65
N CYS A 2 25.06 13.09 -6.74
CA CYS A 2 23.75 13.73 -6.57
C CYS A 2 23.50 13.90 -5.07
N ILE A 3 23.36 15.16 -4.64
CA ILE A 3 22.97 15.49 -3.27
C ILE A 3 21.44 15.48 -3.25
N ARG A 4 20.85 14.66 -2.37
CA ARG A 4 19.41 14.69 -2.08
C ARG A 4 19.21 15.23 -0.69
N ASP A 5 18.61 16.39 -0.61
CA ASP A 5 18.15 16.99 0.65
C ASP A 5 16.65 16.78 0.81
N SER A 6 16.22 16.54 2.06
CA SER A 6 14.81 16.39 2.40
C SER A 6 14.42 17.37 3.49
N LEU A 7 13.48 18.24 3.18
CA LEU A 7 12.92 19.22 4.10
C LEU A 7 11.52 18.77 4.54
N LEU A 8 11.46 17.89 5.53
CA LEU A 8 10.18 17.41 6.09
C LEU A 8 9.42 18.53 6.77
N ALA A 9 8.09 18.40 6.84
CA ALA A 9 7.18 19.39 7.42
C ALA A 9 7.35 20.80 6.79
N SER A 10 7.57 20.84 5.47
CA SER A 10 7.66 22.07 4.70
C SER A 10 6.44 22.25 3.81
N LYS A 11 5.94 23.48 3.73
CA LYS A 11 4.78 23.84 2.91
C LYS A 11 5.20 24.81 1.81
N VAL A 12 5.07 24.40 0.55
CA VAL A 12 5.25 25.31 -0.58
C VAL A 12 4.09 26.32 -0.60
N THR A 13 4.42 27.60 -0.56
CA THR A 13 3.46 28.71 -0.49
C THR A 13 3.22 29.35 -1.84
N SER A 14 4.25 29.44 -2.68
CA SER A 14 4.11 29.95 -4.06
C SER A 14 5.22 29.45 -4.98
N THR A 15 4.94 29.46 -6.28
CA THR A 15 5.91 29.18 -7.33
C THR A 15 5.82 30.23 -8.42
N LYS A 16 6.95 30.58 -9.02
CA LYS A 16 7.02 31.52 -10.16
C LYS A 16 7.95 30.96 -11.22
N GLU A 17 7.41 30.72 -12.40
CA GLU A 17 8.21 30.33 -13.56
C GLU A 17 9.02 31.53 -14.08
N LEU A 18 10.29 31.30 -14.36
CA LEU A 18 11.21 32.21 -14.98
C LEU A 18 11.65 31.64 -16.34
N LYS A 19 12.43 32.38 -17.11
CA LYS A 19 12.81 31.97 -18.48
C LYS A 19 13.52 30.60 -18.52
N ASN A 20 14.41 30.34 -17.56
CA ASN A 20 15.21 29.10 -17.53
C ASN A 20 15.20 28.40 -16.17
N SER A 21 14.36 28.82 -15.23
CA SER A 21 14.36 28.34 -13.85
C SER A 21 12.96 28.50 -13.23
N VAL A 22 12.78 28.01 -12.04
CA VAL A 22 11.56 28.15 -11.24
C VAL A 22 11.92 28.67 -9.85
N LYS A 23 11.35 29.77 -9.44
CA LYS A 23 11.47 30.31 -8.09
C LYS A 23 10.39 29.67 -7.20
N VAL A 24 10.78 29.09 -6.07
CA VAL A 24 9.89 28.40 -5.14
C VAL A 24 9.99 29.05 -3.77
N LYS A 25 8.86 29.45 -3.22
CA LYS A 25 8.74 29.88 -1.82
C LYS A 25 8.13 28.75 -1.00
N TYR A 26 8.72 28.47 0.14
CA TYR A 26 8.19 27.49 1.08
C TYR A 26 8.44 27.90 2.52
N GLU A 27 7.57 27.45 3.41
CA GLU A 27 7.71 27.60 4.85
C GLU A 27 8.35 26.33 5.43
N HIS A 28 9.42 26.50 6.21
CA HIS A 28 10.06 25.43 6.95
C HIS A 28 10.42 25.92 8.36
N LYS A 29 9.96 25.21 9.40
CA LYS A 29 10.17 25.57 10.80
C LYS A 29 9.79 27.02 11.13
N GLY A 30 8.67 27.50 10.58
CA GLY A 30 8.15 28.85 10.81
C GLY A 30 8.92 29.97 10.08
N LYS A 31 9.83 29.64 9.18
CA LYS A 31 10.56 30.60 8.35
C LYS A 31 10.19 30.45 6.89
N GLU A 32 9.93 31.57 6.23
CA GLU A 32 9.74 31.61 4.77
C GLU A 32 11.11 31.60 4.10
N ILE A 33 11.27 30.73 3.13
CA ILE A 33 12.51 30.53 2.37
C ILE A 33 12.19 30.63 0.88
N ASP A 34 13.05 31.36 0.16
CA ASP A 34 12.95 31.63 -1.27
C ASP A 34 14.16 30.97 -1.96
N VAL A 35 13.93 30.04 -2.88
CA VAL A 35 15.01 29.32 -3.59
C VAL A 35 14.67 29.23 -5.07
N GLU A 36 15.68 29.31 -5.93
CA GLU A 36 15.57 29.10 -7.36
C GLU A 36 16.14 27.75 -7.76
N PHE A 37 15.42 27.03 -8.62
CA PHE A 37 15.75 25.70 -9.12
C PHE A 37 15.67 25.65 -10.65
N ASP A 38 16.44 24.79 -11.29
CA ASP A 38 16.35 24.56 -12.73
C ASP A 38 14.98 23.98 -13.14
N LYS A 39 14.43 23.06 -12.33
CA LYS A 39 13.15 22.40 -12.56
C LYS A 39 12.40 22.17 -11.25
N LEU A 40 11.07 22.19 -11.33
CA LEU A 40 10.18 21.82 -10.25
C LEU A 40 9.33 20.61 -10.68
N ILE A 41 9.36 19.55 -9.87
CA ILE A 41 8.48 18.38 -10.04
C ILE A 41 7.42 18.43 -8.94
N VAL A 42 6.15 18.47 -9.35
CA VAL A 42 5.01 18.46 -8.43
C VAL A 42 4.49 17.04 -8.30
N ALA A 43 4.63 16.46 -7.10
CA ALA A 43 4.24 15.09 -6.80
C ALA A 43 3.49 15.01 -5.45
N VAL A 44 2.54 15.94 -5.23
CA VAL A 44 1.87 16.15 -3.93
C VAL A 44 0.55 15.40 -3.77
N GLY A 45 0.27 14.44 -4.62
CA GLY A 45 -0.93 13.62 -4.57
C GLY A 45 -1.81 13.73 -5.81
N ARG A 46 -3.02 13.20 -5.70
CA ARG A 46 -4.02 13.11 -6.78
C ARG A 46 -5.34 13.72 -6.31
N LYS A 47 -6.13 14.21 -7.26
CA LYS A 47 -7.52 14.64 -7.04
C LYS A 47 -8.45 13.85 -7.95
N PRO A 48 -9.66 13.51 -7.49
CA PRO A 48 -10.67 12.90 -8.36
C PRO A 48 -11.05 13.88 -9.47
N ASN A 49 -11.22 13.40 -10.70
CA ASN A 49 -11.59 14.23 -11.85
C ASN A 49 -13.08 14.06 -12.16
N SER A 50 -13.95 14.34 -11.20
CA SER A 50 -15.41 14.17 -11.29
C SER A 50 -16.15 15.41 -11.78
N GLU A 51 -15.62 16.62 -11.54
CA GLU A 51 -16.35 17.89 -11.74
C GLU A 51 -16.79 18.16 -13.20
N LYS A 52 -16.02 17.65 -14.17
CA LYS A 52 -16.28 17.90 -15.61
C LYS A 52 -17.00 16.76 -16.33
N VAL A 53 -17.21 15.65 -15.65
CA VAL A 53 -17.73 14.41 -16.26
C VAL A 53 -19.24 14.27 -16.04
N LEU A 54 -19.77 14.83 -14.96
CA LEU A 54 -21.15 14.66 -14.56
C LEU A 54 -22.00 15.90 -14.87
N PRO A 55 -23.11 15.75 -15.57
CA PRO A 55 -24.11 16.81 -15.69
C PRO A 55 -24.67 17.18 -14.31
N LYS A 56 -24.73 18.49 -14.02
CA LYS A 56 -25.20 19.01 -12.72
C LYS A 56 -26.65 18.62 -12.38
N ASN A 57 -27.46 18.33 -13.38
CA ASN A 57 -28.88 17.95 -13.23
C ASN A 57 -29.12 16.48 -12.88
N LEU A 58 -28.09 15.63 -12.82
CA LEU A 58 -28.23 14.21 -12.45
C LEU A 58 -28.49 13.98 -10.96
N GLY A 59 -28.26 14.97 -10.09
CA GLY A 59 -28.49 14.80 -8.66
C GLY A 59 -27.49 13.89 -7.93
N ILE A 60 -26.36 13.58 -8.57
CA ILE A 60 -25.30 12.77 -7.97
C ILE A 60 -24.58 13.59 -6.89
N LYS A 61 -24.47 13.03 -5.70
CA LYS A 61 -23.77 13.68 -4.56
C LYS A 61 -22.27 13.60 -4.74
N ILE A 62 -21.59 14.74 -4.64
CA ILE A 62 -20.12 14.86 -4.66
C ILE A 62 -19.68 15.57 -3.38
N GLU A 63 -18.69 15.01 -2.71
CA GLU A 63 -18.09 15.60 -1.51
C GLU A 63 -16.57 15.57 -1.63
N ASN A 64 -15.91 16.72 -1.45
CA ASN A 64 -14.47 16.89 -1.62
C ASN A 64 -13.94 16.39 -2.99
N GLY A 65 -14.78 16.49 -4.04
CA GLY A 65 -14.47 16.00 -5.39
C GLY A 65 -14.78 14.51 -5.60
N PHE A 66 -15.05 13.72 -4.55
CA PHE A 66 -15.40 12.31 -4.67
C PHE A 66 -16.90 12.11 -4.85
N ILE A 67 -17.26 11.25 -5.80
CA ILE A 67 -18.63 10.79 -5.96
C ILE A 67 -19.00 9.92 -4.76
N GLN A 68 -20.10 10.26 -4.08
CA GLN A 68 -20.57 9.50 -2.94
C GLN A 68 -21.29 8.24 -3.41
N VAL A 69 -20.83 7.11 -2.90
CA VAL A 69 -21.37 5.78 -3.21
C VAL A 69 -21.57 4.97 -1.93
N ASN A 70 -22.46 4.00 -1.96
CA ASN A 70 -22.60 2.99 -0.91
C ASN A 70 -21.47 1.94 -1.00
N GLU A 71 -21.52 0.92 -0.16
CA GLU A 71 -20.55 -0.19 -0.12
C GLU A 71 -20.40 -0.95 -1.45
N TYR A 72 -21.45 -0.94 -2.29
CA TYR A 72 -21.50 -1.59 -3.59
C TYR A 72 -21.25 -0.62 -4.77
N CYS A 73 -20.61 0.51 -4.51
CA CYS A 73 -20.29 1.53 -5.50
C CYS A 73 -21.50 2.16 -6.21
N GLN A 74 -22.73 2.02 -5.67
CA GLN A 74 -23.93 2.66 -6.21
C GLN A 74 -24.02 4.10 -5.72
N THR A 75 -24.33 5.04 -6.60
CA THR A 75 -24.50 6.46 -6.30
C THR A 75 -25.86 6.74 -5.63
N SER A 76 -26.12 8.01 -5.30
CA SER A 76 -27.45 8.44 -4.84
C SER A 76 -28.55 8.39 -5.91
N VAL A 77 -28.19 8.10 -7.16
CA VAL A 77 -29.12 7.98 -8.30
C VAL A 77 -29.21 6.52 -8.69
N GLU A 78 -30.43 6.00 -8.76
CA GLU A 78 -30.70 4.63 -9.17
C GLU A 78 -30.10 4.35 -10.56
N ASN A 79 -29.57 3.15 -10.76
CA ASN A 79 -28.93 2.69 -11.99
C ASN A 79 -27.65 3.45 -12.40
N ILE A 80 -27.04 4.20 -11.49
CA ILE A 80 -25.72 4.83 -11.69
C ILE A 80 -24.76 4.38 -10.62
N TRP A 81 -23.62 3.84 -11.05
CA TRP A 81 -22.51 3.42 -10.21
C TRP A 81 -21.26 4.24 -10.53
N ALA A 82 -20.36 4.37 -9.58
CA ALA A 82 -19.06 4.99 -9.78
C ALA A 82 -17.98 4.14 -9.12
N VAL A 83 -16.85 3.95 -9.80
CA VAL A 83 -15.74 3.09 -9.37
C VAL A 83 -14.39 3.77 -9.59
N GLY A 84 -13.35 3.29 -8.95
CA GLY A 84 -11.96 3.73 -9.16
C GLY A 84 -11.62 5.04 -8.46
N ASP A 85 -10.81 5.87 -9.11
CA ASP A 85 -10.20 7.08 -8.52
C ASP A 85 -11.21 8.19 -8.20
N VAL A 86 -12.44 8.10 -8.68
CA VAL A 86 -13.49 9.10 -8.44
C VAL A 86 -14.34 8.82 -7.20
N VAL A 87 -14.15 7.66 -6.54
CA VAL A 87 -14.84 7.27 -5.31
C VAL A 87 -13.86 7.13 -4.15
N ARG A 88 -14.37 6.82 -2.96
CA ARG A 88 -13.59 6.63 -1.72
C ARG A 88 -12.47 5.61 -1.85
N GLY A 89 -11.52 5.68 -0.90
CA GLY A 89 -10.40 4.76 -0.78
C GLY A 89 -9.16 5.19 -1.57
N PRO A 90 -8.14 4.35 -1.63
CA PRO A 90 -6.90 4.66 -2.33
C PRO A 90 -7.12 4.72 -3.85
N MET A 91 -6.44 5.65 -4.51
CA MET A 91 -6.49 5.81 -5.97
C MET A 91 -5.53 4.80 -6.63
N LEU A 92 -5.97 3.55 -6.72
CA LEU A 92 -5.21 2.41 -7.22
C LEU A 92 -5.97 1.70 -8.34
N ALA A 93 -5.28 1.39 -9.42
CA ALA A 93 -5.88 0.79 -10.62
C ALA A 93 -6.56 -0.56 -10.31
N HIS A 94 -5.91 -1.42 -9.54
CA HIS A 94 -6.44 -2.74 -9.15
C HIS A 94 -7.70 -2.60 -8.28
N LYS A 95 -7.78 -1.62 -7.35
CA LYS A 95 -9.02 -1.35 -6.61
C LYS A 95 -10.17 -0.99 -7.57
N GLY A 96 -9.92 -0.10 -8.51
CA GLY A 96 -10.92 0.28 -9.50
C GLY A 96 -11.37 -0.88 -10.40
N SER A 97 -10.47 -1.79 -10.74
CA SER A 97 -10.79 -2.99 -11.52
C SER A 97 -11.71 -3.94 -10.74
N GLU A 98 -11.38 -4.23 -9.48
CA GLU A 98 -12.20 -5.10 -8.63
C GLU A 98 -13.58 -4.47 -8.31
N GLU A 99 -13.63 -3.16 -8.07
CA GLU A 99 -14.90 -2.45 -7.93
C GLU A 99 -15.76 -2.56 -9.21
N GLY A 100 -15.14 -2.48 -10.40
CA GLY A 100 -15.81 -2.64 -11.68
C GLY A 100 -16.37 -4.04 -11.89
N ILE A 101 -15.60 -5.08 -11.53
CA ILE A 101 -16.05 -6.48 -11.56
C ILE A 101 -17.23 -6.66 -10.60
N MET A 102 -17.10 -6.23 -9.35
CA MET A 102 -18.17 -6.29 -8.36
C MET A 102 -19.46 -5.65 -8.86
N VAL A 103 -19.40 -4.45 -9.43
CA VAL A 103 -20.57 -3.74 -9.96
C VAL A 103 -21.21 -4.52 -11.11
N ALA A 104 -20.42 -5.03 -12.07
CA ALA A 104 -20.91 -5.80 -13.19
C ALA A 104 -21.62 -7.10 -12.75
N GLU A 105 -21.05 -7.80 -11.79
CA GLU A 105 -21.62 -9.02 -11.24
C GLU A 105 -22.92 -8.76 -10.46
N ARG A 106 -22.99 -7.68 -9.68
CA ARG A 106 -24.19 -7.29 -8.95
C ARG A 106 -25.32 -6.85 -9.90
N ILE A 107 -25.00 -6.14 -10.99
CA ILE A 107 -25.98 -5.83 -12.05
C ILE A 107 -26.53 -7.13 -12.67
N ALA A 108 -25.69 -8.17 -12.76
CA ALA A 108 -26.10 -9.51 -13.23
C ALA A 108 -26.78 -10.37 -12.13
N ASN A 109 -27.19 -9.76 -10.99
CA ASN A 109 -27.82 -10.42 -9.84
C ASN A 109 -26.95 -11.50 -9.16
N LYS A 110 -25.62 -11.39 -9.24
CA LYS A 110 -24.70 -12.21 -8.47
C LYS A 110 -24.35 -11.52 -7.15
N GLN A 111 -23.94 -12.31 -6.16
CA GLN A 111 -23.31 -11.78 -4.95
C GLN A 111 -21.83 -11.49 -5.26
N ALA A 112 -21.41 -10.26 -5.05
CA ALA A 112 -20.03 -9.84 -5.24
C ALA A 112 -19.70 -8.71 -4.26
N GLU A 113 -18.52 -8.77 -3.69
CA GLU A 113 -17.99 -7.82 -2.69
C GLU A 113 -16.52 -7.56 -2.93
N VAL A 114 -16.02 -6.42 -2.51
CA VAL A 114 -14.59 -6.08 -2.48
C VAL A 114 -14.16 -5.97 -1.03
N ASN A 115 -13.13 -6.73 -0.68
CA ASN A 115 -12.52 -6.63 0.65
C ASN A 115 -11.56 -5.44 0.70
N TYR A 116 -12.05 -4.30 1.19
CA TYR A 116 -11.26 -3.08 1.26
C TYR A 116 -10.16 -3.11 2.34
N ASP A 117 -10.20 -4.03 3.29
CA ASP A 117 -9.14 -4.22 4.29
C ASP A 117 -7.88 -4.87 3.69
N LEU A 118 -8.02 -5.53 2.54
CA LEU A 118 -6.96 -6.25 1.86
C LEU A 118 -6.55 -5.63 0.50
N VAL A 119 -6.62 -4.32 0.37
CA VAL A 119 -6.10 -3.64 -0.84
C VAL A 119 -4.57 -3.54 -0.74
N PRO A 120 -3.81 -4.21 -1.63
CA PRO A 120 -2.35 -4.14 -1.60
C PRO A 120 -1.85 -2.79 -2.08
N ASN A 121 -0.75 -2.33 -1.52
CA ASN A 121 -0.10 -1.08 -1.89
C ASN A 121 1.34 -1.37 -2.32
N VAL A 122 1.79 -0.73 -3.38
CA VAL A 122 3.15 -0.87 -3.91
C VAL A 122 3.74 0.49 -4.26
N ILE A 123 4.99 0.71 -3.86
CA ILE A 123 5.82 1.83 -4.29
C ILE A 123 6.97 1.23 -5.10
N TYR A 124 6.95 1.48 -6.41
CA TYR A 124 7.94 0.96 -7.37
C TYR A 124 9.24 1.78 -7.36
N SER A 125 9.81 1.94 -6.16
CA SER A 125 11.17 2.44 -5.97
C SER A 125 12.20 1.33 -6.18
N HIS A 126 13.48 1.62 -6.01
CA HIS A 126 14.52 0.61 -5.95
C HIS A 126 15.34 0.82 -4.67
N PRO A 127 15.26 -0.12 -3.70
CA PRO A 127 14.36 -1.28 -3.59
C PRO A 127 12.87 -0.91 -3.52
N GLU A 128 11.98 -1.86 -3.88
CA GLU A 128 10.52 -1.69 -3.79
C GLU A 128 10.03 -1.68 -2.35
N ILE A 129 8.86 -1.08 -2.13
CA ILE A 129 8.10 -1.17 -0.88
C ILE A 129 6.69 -1.64 -1.21
N ALA A 130 6.22 -2.68 -0.53
CA ALA A 130 4.85 -3.14 -0.68
C ALA A 130 4.27 -3.60 0.65
N TRP A 131 2.93 -3.49 0.79
CA TRP A 131 2.25 -3.97 1.99
C TRP A 131 0.78 -4.29 1.70
N VAL A 132 0.22 -5.13 2.56
CA VAL A 132 -1.21 -5.42 2.64
C VAL A 132 -1.61 -5.58 4.10
N GLY A 133 -2.85 -5.24 4.44
CA GLY A 133 -3.38 -5.29 5.79
C GLY A 133 -2.86 -4.18 6.70
N LYS A 134 -2.90 -4.39 8.01
CA LYS A 134 -2.66 -3.38 9.04
C LYS A 134 -1.18 -3.29 9.45
N ASN A 135 -0.75 -2.09 9.78
CA ASN A 135 0.57 -1.88 10.39
C ASN A 135 0.50 -1.87 11.93
N GLU A 136 1.66 -1.91 12.58
CA GLU A 136 1.76 -1.97 14.04
C GLU A 136 1.14 -0.75 14.75
N ASN A 137 1.18 0.45 14.13
CA ASN A 137 0.60 1.64 14.73
C ASN A 137 -0.93 1.60 14.72
N GLU A 138 -1.53 1.11 13.63
CA GLU A 138 -2.97 0.90 13.51
C GLU A 138 -3.46 -0.14 14.52
N LEU A 139 -2.75 -1.25 14.66
CA LEU A 139 -3.08 -2.31 15.62
C LEU A 139 -2.98 -1.81 17.07
N LYS A 140 -1.92 -1.06 17.40
CA LYS A 140 -1.77 -0.43 18.72
C LYS A 140 -2.92 0.53 19.01
N SER A 141 -3.28 1.36 18.04
CA SER A 141 -4.37 2.34 18.20
C SER A 141 -5.73 1.68 18.38
N SER A 142 -5.92 0.50 17.77
CA SER A 142 -7.14 -0.32 17.89
C SER A 142 -7.14 -1.26 19.10
N GLY A 143 -6.05 -1.29 19.90
CA GLY A 143 -5.94 -2.16 21.07
C GLY A 143 -5.82 -3.66 20.72
N ILE A 144 -5.52 -3.99 19.47
CA ILE A 144 -5.35 -5.38 19.02
C ILE A 144 -3.96 -5.86 19.42
N LYS A 145 -3.91 -7.00 20.12
CA LYS A 145 -2.64 -7.66 20.47
C LYS A 145 -2.13 -8.47 19.27
N TYR A 146 -0.83 -8.39 19.04
CA TYR A 146 -0.21 -9.02 17.87
C TYR A 146 1.21 -9.52 18.16
N LYS A 147 1.65 -10.45 17.32
CA LYS A 147 3.03 -10.90 17.22
C LYS A 147 3.65 -10.37 15.92
N VAL A 148 4.98 -10.29 15.88
CA VAL A 148 5.73 -9.81 14.72
C VAL A 148 6.86 -10.77 14.41
N GLY A 149 6.87 -11.32 13.20
CA GLY A 149 7.99 -11.98 12.60
C GLY A 149 8.68 -11.09 11.55
N LYS A 150 9.99 -11.14 11.48
CA LYS A 150 10.77 -10.36 10.52
C LYS A 150 11.96 -11.15 10.01
N PHE A 151 12.17 -11.13 8.70
CA PHE A 151 13.30 -11.76 8.05
C PHE A 151 14.03 -10.78 7.11
N PRO A 152 15.34 -10.53 7.29
CA PRO A 152 16.11 -9.64 6.42
C PRO A 152 16.54 -10.36 5.15
N PHE A 153 16.49 -9.70 3.99
CA PHE A 153 16.99 -10.25 2.73
C PHE A 153 18.49 -10.55 2.75
N ALA A 154 19.25 -9.91 3.63
CA ALA A 154 20.67 -10.24 3.86
C ALA A 154 20.91 -11.69 4.35
N ALA A 155 19.87 -12.37 4.85
CA ALA A 155 19.90 -13.79 5.21
C ALA A 155 19.33 -14.72 4.12
N SER A 156 18.83 -14.17 3.01
CA SER A 156 18.29 -14.94 1.89
C SER A 156 19.38 -15.30 0.90
N GLY A 157 19.63 -16.59 0.67
CA GLY A 157 20.60 -17.07 -0.32
C GLY A 157 20.34 -16.55 -1.73
N ARG A 158 19.05 -16.49 -2.14
CA ARG A 158 18.68 -15.96 -3.46
C ARG A 158 18.94 -14.46 -3.56
N ALA A 159 18.60 -13.68 -2.54
CA ALA A 159 18.82 -12.24 -2.55
C ALA A 159 20.32 -11.90 -2.60
N LEU A 160 21.16 -12.67 -1.90
CA LEU A 160 22.61 -12.56 -1.97
C LEU A 160 23.14 -12.90 -3.36
N ALA A 161 22.66 -14.00 -3.96
CA ALA A 161 23.11 -14.46 -5.29
C ALA A 161 22.81 -13.44 -6.42
N VAL A 162 21.80 -12.59 -6.27
CA VAL A 162 21.44 -11.54 -7.25
C VAL A 162 21.82 -10.13 -6.82
N ASP A 163 22.64 -9.99 -5.77
CA ASP A 163 23.10 -8.72 -5.21
C ASP A 163 21.94 -7.76 -4.82
N GLN A 164 20.88 -8.30 -4.25
CA GLN A 164 19.67 -7.55 -3.82
C GLN A 164 19.32 -7.87 -2.37
N SER A 165 20.27 -7.79 -1.48
CA SER A 165 20.14 -8.19 -0.07
C SER A 165 19.61 -7.09 0.87
N VAL A 166 19.26 -5.93 0.32
CA VAL A 166 18.72 -4.80 1.11
C VAL A 166 17.26 -5.01 1.44
N GLY A 167 16.91 -4.83 2.72
CA GLY A 167 15.52 -4.82 3.15
C GLY A 167 15.08 -6.05 3.95
N PHE A 168 13.77 -6.27 4.02
CA PHE A 168 13.17 -7.32 4.86
C PHE A 168 11.74 -7.63 4.45
N VAL A 169 11.26 -8.79 4.91
CA VAL A 169 9.84 -9.12 5.00
C VAL A 169 9.42 -9.09 6.47
N LYS A 170 8.26 -8.51 6.77
CA LYS A 170 7.64 -8.47 8.09
C LYS A 170 6.23 -9.01 8.01
N VAL A 171 5.92 -10.01 8.85
CA VAL A 171 4.59 -10.59 9.05
C VAL A 171 4.08 -10.17 10.43
N ILE A 172 2.83 -9.75 10.50
CA ILE A 172 2.14 -9.42 11.75
C ILE A 172 0.94 -10.35 11.85
N SER A 173 0.83 -11.09 12.97
CA SER A 173 -0.31 -11.97 13.24
C SER A 173 -1.01 -11.62 14.55
N ASP A 174 -2.27 -11.99 14.67
CA ASP A 174 -3.04 -11.88 15.91
C ASP A 174 -2.40 -12.78 17.00
N GLU A 175 -2.29 -12.26 18.23
CA GLU A 175 -1.63 -12.98 19.32
C GLU A 175 -2.34 -14.29 19.68
N LYS A 176 -3.67 -14.36 19.53
CA LYS A 176 -4.50 -15.50 19.96
C LYS A 176 -4.81 -16.46 18.84
N THR A 177 -5.23 -15.93 17.68
CA THR A 177 -5.72 -16.75 16.55
C THR A 177 -4.61 -17.07 15.55
N ASP A 178 -3.47 -16.39 15.64
CA ASP A 178 -2.35 -16.42 14.70
C ASP A 178 -2.72 -15.99 13.26
N SER A 179 -3.96 -15.50 13.03
CA SER A 179 -4.39 -14.97 11.74
C SER A 179 -3.48 -13.83 11.29
N ILE A 180 -3.09 -13.81 10.01
CA ILE A 180 -2.24 -12.76 9.47
C ILE A 180 -3.02 -11.44 9.40
N LEU A 181 -2.54 -10.42 10.09
CA LEU A 181 -3.15 -9.09 10.15
C LEU A 181 -2.51 -8.09 9.18
N GLY A 182 -1.29 -8.35 8.76
CA GLY A 182 -0.60 -7.51 7.79
C GLY A 182 0.79 -8.03 7.44
N VAL A 183 1.19 -7.75 6.20
CA VAL A 183 2.52 -8.08 5.68
C VAL A 183 3.12 -6.86 5.01
N HIS A 184 4.38 -6.59 5.32
CA HIS A 184 5.13 -5.44 4.82
C HIS A 184 6.47 -5.90 4.27
N VAL A 185 6.79 -5.49 3.07
CA VAL A 185 8.01 -5.87 2.37
C VAL A 185 8.75 -4.61 1.93
N PHE A 186 10.02 -4.56 2.21
CA PHE A 186 10.96 -3.59 1.67
C PHE A 186 12.12 -4.37 1.06
N GLY A 187 12.27 -4.36 -0.24
CA GLY A 187 13.34 -5.12 -0.89
C GLY A 187 12.99 -5.61 -2.30
N PRO A 188 13.68 -6.64 -2.80
CA PRO A 188 13.46 -7.19 -4.13
C PRO A 188 12.09 -7.89 -4.22
N ALA A 189 11.44 -7.75 -5.38
CA ALA A 189 10.17 -8.41 -5.69
C ALA A 189 9.10 -8.20 -4.59
N ALA A 190 9.06 -7.00 -3.99
CA ALA A 190 8.13 -6.72 -2.89
C ALA A 190 6.68 -6.83 -3.33
N ALA A 191 6.33 -6.41 -4.55
CA ALA A 191 5.00 -6.51 -5.11
C ALA A 191 4.54 -7.98 -5.22
N GLU A 192 5.40 -8.87 -5.72
CA GLU A 192 5.12 -10.29 -5.90
C GLU A 192 5.00 -11.03 -4.57
N ILE A 193 5.82 -10.67 -3.58
CA ILE A 193 5.74 -11.26 -2.23
C ILE A 193 4.46 -10.81 -1.53
N VAL A 194 4.10 -9.54 -1.62
CA VAL A 194 2.84 -9.03 -1.04
C VAL A 194 1.62 -9.67 -1.71
N GLN A 195 1.68 -9.99 -3.00
CA GLN A 195 0.59 -10.71 -3.67
C GLN A 195 0.40 -12.14 -3.10
N GLN A 196 1.46 -12.82 -2.73
CA GLN A 196 1.37 -14.12 -2.03
C GLN A 196 0.71 -13.95 -0.65
N ALA A 197 1.10 -12.92 0.08
CA ALA A 197 0.51 -12.59 1.38
C ALA A 197 -0.98 -12.25 1.24
N LEU A 198 -1.36 -11.44 0.25
CA LEU A 198 -2.76 -11.10 -0.03
C LEU A 198 -3.62 -12.34 -0.24
N ILE A 199 -3.18 -13.25 -1.12
CA ILE A 199 -3.90 -14.50 -1.38
C ILE A 199 -4.07 -15.30 -0.08
N SER A 200 -3.00 -15.40 0.72
CA SER A 200 -3.05 -16.11 2.01
C SER A 200 -4.06 -15.45 2.97
N MET A 201 -4.07 -14.13 3.06
CA MET A 201 -4.99 -13.39 3.93
C MET A 201 -6.45 -13.48 3.47
N GLU A 202 -6.71 -13.45 2.15
CA GLU A 202 -8.07 -13.65 1.59
C GLU A 202 -8.65 -15.02 1.94
N PHE A 203 -7.80 -16.04 2.02
CA PHE A 203 -8.20 -17.38 2.46
C PHE A 203 -8.11 -17.59 3.97
N GLY A 204 -7.86 -16.54 4.74
CA GLY A 204 -7.88 -16.58 6.22
C GLY A 204 -6.72 -17.34 6.85
N SER A 205 -5.55 -17.41 6.17
CA SER A 205 -4.39 -18.14 6.68
C SER A 205 -3.82 -17.53 7.96
N SER A 206 -3.30 -18.39 8.81
CA SER A 206 -2.46 -18.06 9.96
C SER A 206 -0.97 -17.92 9.54
N ALA A 207 -0.14 -17.39 10.42
CA ALA A 207 1.31 -17.41 10.22
C ALA A 207 1.85 -18.86 10.22
N GLU A 208 1.23 -19.78 11.01
CA GLU A 208 1.58 -21.19 11.02
C GLU A 208 1.27 -21.87 9.67
N ASP A 209 0.14 -21.55 9.00
CA ASP A 209 -0.18 -22.11 7.69
C ASP A 209 0.90 -21.78 6.66
N ILE A 210 1.42 -20.54 6.68
CA ILE A 210 2.54 -20.14 5.81
C ILE A 210 3.83 -20.86 6.21
N ALA A 211 4.10 -21.01 7.51
CA ALA A 211 5.27 -21.73 8.03
C ALA A 211 5.27 -23.23 7.66
N LEU A 212 4.10 -23.85 7.49
CA LEU A 212 3.95 -25.24 7.07
C LEU A 212 3.91 -25.41 5.55
N THR A 213 3.78 -24.32 4.79
CA THR A 213 3.74 -24.36 3.33
C THR A 213 5.14 -24.55 2.75
N MET A 214 5.28 -25.41 1.74
CA MET A 214 6.56 -25.59 1.02
C MET A 214 6.84 -24.43 0.09
N PHE A 215 8.00 -23.80 0.25
CA PHE A 215 8.49 -22.77 -0.65
C PHE A 215 9.61 -23.29 -1.55
N SER A 216 9.63 -22.84 -2.80
CA SER A 216 10.69 -23.23 -3.76
C SER A 216 12.03 -22.65 -3.35
N HIS A 217 13.11 -23.45 -3.44
CA HIS A 217 14.48 -23.04 -3.17
C HIS A 217 15.34 -23.08 -4.45
N PRO A 218 16.21 -22.04 -4.73
CA PRO A 218 16.30 -20.78 -3.99
C PRO A 218 15.38 -19.69 -4.59
N THR A 219 14.59 -19.01 -3.78
CA THR A 219 13.74 -17.91 -4.20
C THR A 219 13.76 -16.76 -3.18
N VAL A 220 13.37 -15.56 -3.61
CA VAL A 220 13.15 -14.43 -2.67
C VAL A 220 11.87 -14.62 -1.85
N SER A 221 10.93 -15.45 -2.32
CA SER A 221 9.68 -15.78 -1.61
C SER A 221 9.93 -16.51 -0.29
N GLU A 222 11.07 -17.24 -0.15
CA GLU A 222 11.46 -17.86 1.11
C GLU A 222 11.59 -16.84 2.25
N ALA A 223 11.83 -15.57 1.95
CA ALA A 223 11.85 -14.52 2.96
C ALA A 223 10.47 -14.30 3.61
N PHE A 224 9.36 -14.54 2.90
CA PHE A 224 8.01 -14.54 3.47
C PHE A 224 7.78 -15.76 4.38
N HIS A 225 8.20 -16.93 3.96
CA HIS A 225 8.19 -18.15 4.77
C HIS A 225 8.96 -17.97 6.09
N GLU A 226 10.21 -17.52 6.00
CA GLU A 226 11.06 -17.27 7.16
C GLU A 226 10.50 -16.17 8.09
N ALA A 227 9.89 -15.14 7.54
CA ALA A 227 9.23 -14.13 8.35
C ALA A 227 8.01 -14.69 9.09
N ALA A 228 7.24 -15.60 8.47
CA ALA A 228 6.14 -16.31 9.12
C ALA A 228 6.64 -17.25 10.22
N LEU A 229 7.68 -18.07 9.97
CA LEU A 229 8.36 -18.86 10.98
C LEU A 229 8.86 -18.01 12.17
N SER A 230 9.39 -16.82 11.88
CA SER A 230 9.93 -15.90 12.90
C SER A 230 8.85 -15.34 13.84
N VAL A 231 7.57 -15.34 13.45
CA VAL A 231 6.44 -14.95 14.33
C VAL A 231 6.45 -15.79 15.62
N ASN A 232 6.71 -17.08 15.50
CA ASN A 232 6.74 -18.05 16.60
C ASN A 232 8.19 -18.45 17.01
N ASN A 233 9.20 -17.64 16.66
CA ASN A 233 10.62 -17.90 16.96
C ASN A 233 11.13 -19.23 16.37
N GLN A 234 10.71 -19.59 15.17
CA GLN A 234 11.06 -20.84 14.48
C GLN A 234 11.84 -20.60 13.17
N ALA A 235 12.29 -19.37 12.91
CA ALA A 235 13.11 -19.06 11.74
C ALA A 235 14.35 -19.96 11.66
N ILE A 236 14.70 -20.40 10.44
CA ILE A 236 15.78 -21.36 10.22
C ILE A 236 17.10 -20.65 9.93
N HIS A 237 17.06 -19.58 9.15
CA HIS A 237 18.25 -18.90 8.63
C HIS A 237 18.63 -17.62 9.39
N ILE A 238 17.93 -17.31 10.49
CA ILE A 238 18.28 -16.22 11.42
C ILE A 238 18.19 -16.69 12.86
N GLY A 239 18.87 -15.99 13.78
CA GLY A 239 18.75 -16.24 15.22
C GLY A 239 17.34 -15.89 15.72
N ASN A 240 16.72 -16.81 16.43
CA ASN A 240 15.44 -16.59 17.09
C ASN A 240 15.63 -15.82 18.42
N LYS A 241 14.62 -15.00 18.78
CA LYS A 241 14.62 -14.31 20.07
C LYS A 241 14.54 -15.35 21.19
N LYS A 242 15.41 -15.20 22.20
CA LYS A 242 15.36 -15.98 23.43
C LYS A 242 14.27 -15.48 24.36
#